data_594af17c3e0172e7678a8632262a436e
#
_entry.id   594af17c3e0172e7678a8632262a436e
#
_cell.length_a   1.000
_cell.length_b   1.000
_cell.length_c   1.000
_cell.angle_alpha   90.00
_cell.angle_beta   90.00
_cell.angle_gamma   90.00
#
_symmetry.space_group_name_H-M   'P 1'
#
loop_
_entity.id
_entity.type
_entity.pdbx_description
1 polymer ?
#
loop_
_entity_poly.entity_id
_entity_poly.type
_entity_poly.pdbx_seq_one_letter_code
_entity_poly.pdbx_strand_id
1 'polypeptide(L)'
;MLAQIQAMFAVVDLGKINWNQFLEKYLEIAMSIIGKVIVSFLIIAIGFKLIKILIKLLKTTLEKAEIDYGVISFSCSFIRIGLRCIVIFMAVAHMGVEVSSFIALLGSAGVAVGLALQGTLSNVAGGVLLLILKPFQVGDYIVLTGTDCEGEVAAVSYTHLRAHETCADL
;
A
#
# COMPACT_ATOMS: atom_id res chain seq x y z
N MET A 1 -29.67 -19.87 53.58
CA MET A 1 -29.95 -20.45 52.25
C MET A 1 -31.17 -19.80 51.56
N LEU A 2 -32.33 -19.70 52.23
CA LEU A 2 -33.51 -19.03 51.67
C LEU A 2 -33.32 -17.53 51.38
N ALA A 3 -32.57 -16.80 52.24
CA ALA A 3 -32.30 -15.38 52.04
C ALA A 3 -31.40 -15.10 50.80
N GLN A 4 -30.49 -16.01 50.46
CA GLN A 4 -29.68 -15.89 49.24
C GLN A 4 -30.48 -16.16 47.95
N ILE A 5 -31.44 -17.07 48.05
CA ILE A 5 -32.39 -17.34 46.94
C ILE A 5 -33.33 -16.17 46.73
N GLN A 6 -33.81 -15.57 47.79
CA GLN A 6 -34.65 -14.33 47.69
C GLN A 6 -33.84 -13.14 47.16
N ALA A 7 -32.56 -12.98 47.52
CA ALA A 7 -31.68 -11.95 46.97
C ALA A 7 -31.40 -12.19 45.47
N MET A 8 -31.30 -13.44 45.07
CA MET A 8 -31.10 -13.79 43.66
C MET A 8 -32.37 -13.55 42.81
N PHE A 9 -33.56 -13.78 43.37
CA PHE A 9 -34.81 -13.46 42.72
C PHE A 9 -35.13 -11.95 42.74
N ALA A 10 -34.64 -11.17 43.70
CA ALA A 10 -34.78 -9.72 43.75
C ALA A 10 -33.92 -8.99 42.68
N VAL A 11 -32.84 -9.64 42.19
CA VAL A 11 -31.99 -9.11 41.11
C VAL A 11 -32.65 -9.29 39.73
N VAL A 12 -33.56 -10.24 39.60
CA VAL A 12 -34.34 -10.47 38.37
C VAL A 12 -35.74 -9.87 38.54
N ASP A 13 -35.79 -8.56 38.74
CA ASP A 13 -37.09 -7.81 38.71
C ASP A 13 -37.48 -7.65 37.21
N LEU A 14 -37.98 -8.74 36.64
CA LEU A 14 -38.52 -8.79 35.26
C LEU A 14 -39.72 -7.87 35.03
N GLY A 15 -40.24 -7.27 36.09
CA GLY A 15 -41.39 -6.35 36.04
C GLY A 15 -41.03 -4.88 35.73
N LYS A 16 -39.74 -4.50 35.78
CA LYS A 16 -39.27 -3.12 35.53
C LYS A 16 -38.39 -2.96 34.29
N ILE A 17 -38.53 -3.86 33.32
CA ILE A 17 -37.93 -3.61 32.02
C ILE A 17 -38.71 -2.42 31.42
N ASN A 18 -38.10 -1.24 31.46
CA ASN A 18 -38.58 -0.04 30.79
C ASN A 18 -38.49 -0.29 29.28
N TRP A 19 -39.55 -0.88 28.74
CA TRP A 19 -39.64 -1.20 27.30
C TRP A 19 -39.32 -0.01 26.41
N ASN A 20 -39.69 1.21 26.86
CA ASN A 20 -39.37 2.44 26.12
C ASN A 20 -37.87 2.73 26.11
N GLN A 21 -37.17 2.59 27.22
CA GLN A 21 -35.70 2.76 27.27
C GLN A 21 -34.96 1.64 26.49
N PHE A 22 -35.52 0.44 26.52
CA PHE A 22 -34.99 -0.67 25.76
C PHE A 22 -35.13 -0.41 24.25
N LEU A 23 -36.28 -0.03 23.79
CA LEU A 23 -36.59 0.34 22.41
C LEU A 23 -35.75 1.53 21.95
N GLU A 24 -35.66 2.59 22.74
CA GLU A 24 -34.84 3.77 22.42
C GLU A 24 -33.36 3.40 22.22
N LYS A 25 -32.80 2.58 23.13
CA LYS A 25 -31.42 2.12 23.04
C LYS A 25 -31.15 1.26 21.79
N TYR A 26 -32.10 0.35 21.46
CA TYR A 26 -31.98 -0.46 20.24
C TYR A 26 -32.13 0.36 18.96
N LEU A 27 -33.01 1.36 18.96
CA LEU A 27 -33.18 2.30 17.85
C LEU A 27 -31.92 3.14 17.66
N GLU A 28 -31.32 3.64 18.73
CA GLU A 28 -30.07 4.40 18.68
C GLU A 28 -28.90 3.57 18.11
N ILE A 29 -28.75 2.32 18.59
CA ILE A 29 -27.75 1.37 18.07
C ILE A 29 -28.01 1.07 16.60
N ALA A 30 -29.26 0.78 16.22
CA ALA A 30 -29.61 0.49 14.83
C ALA A 30 -29.33 1.69 13.90
N MET A 31 -29.69 2.90 14.32
CA MET A 31 -29.38 4.13 13.58
C MET A 31 -27.87 4.35 13.42
N SER A 32 -27.10 4.11 14.49
CA SER A 32 -25.63 4.19 14.45
C SER A 32 -25.03 3.18 13.48
N ILE A 33 -25.49 1.92 13.49
CA ILE A 33 -25.02 0.87 12.58
C ILE A 33 -25.37 1.21 11.13
N ILE A 34 -26.61 1.64 10.87
CA ILE A 34 -27.04 2.04 9.53
C ILE A 34 -26.17 3.19 9.01
N GLY A 35 -25.90 4.20 9.85
CA GLY A 35 -25.03 5.32 9.50
C GLY A 35 -23.61 4.85 9.12
N LYS A 36 -23.01 3.97 9.92
CA LYS A 36 -21.70 3.40 9.64
C LYS A 36 -21.67 2.61 8.33
N VAL A 37 -22.68 1.80 8.07
CA VAL A 37 -22.80 1.01 6.83
C VAL A 37 -22.89 1.92 5.60
N ILE A 38 -23.74 2.96 5.66
CA ILE A 38 -23.90 3.92 4.56
C ILE A 38 -22.56 4.63 4.27
N VAL A 39 -21.87 5.12 5.29
CA VAL A 39 -20.59 5.81 5.13
C VAL A 39 -19.53 4.84 4.61
N SER A 40 -19.46 3.61 5.11
CA SER A 40 -18.51 2.59 4.60
C SER A 40 -18.77 2.26 3.12
N PHE A 41 -20.05 2.19 2.74
CA PHE A 41 -20.40 1.99 1.32
C PHE A 41 -19.97 3.17 0.45
N LEU A 42 -20.13 4.41 0.94
CA LEU A 42 -19.65 5.61 0.26
C LEU A 42 -18.11 5.61 0.11
N ILE A 43 -17.39 5.21 1.15
CA ILE A 43 -15.91 5.07 1.11
C ILE A 43 -15.50 4.10 -0.01
N ILE A 44 -16.15 2.94 -0.11
CA ILE A 44 -15.87 1.95 -1.16
C ILE A 44 -16.20 2.50 -2.54
N ALA A 45 -17.38 3.10 -2.72
CA ALA A 45 -17.84 3.62 -4.00
C ALA A 45 -16.92 4.75 -4.53
N ILE A 46 -16.59 5.70 -3.67
CA ILE A 46 -15.70 6.82 -3.99
C ILE A 46 -14.27 6.30 -4.21
N GLY A 47 -13.78 5.45 -3.31
CA GLY A 47 -12.44 4.88 -3.39
C GLY A 47 -12.23 4.10 -4.69
N PHE A 48 -13.15 3.24 -5.09
CA PHE A 48 -13.06 2.49 -6.35
C PHE A 48 -13.13 3.39 -7.59
N LYS A 49 -13.88 4.49 -7.52
CA LYS A 49 -13.91 5.49 -8.61
C LYS A 49 -12.58 6.22 -8.72
N LEU A 50 -12.00 6.63 -7.59
CA LEU A 50 -10.67 7.26 -7.56
C LEU A 50 -9.58 6.33 -8.07
N ILE A 51 -9.60 5.06 -7.67
CA ILE A 51 -8.66 4.04 -8.16
C ILE A 51 -8.74 3.89 -9.68
N LYS A 52 -9.96 3.86 -10.25
CA LYS A 52 -10.12 3.78 -11.71
C LYS A 52 -9.49 4.97 -12.43
N ILE A 53 -9.66 6.18 -11.88
CA ILE A 53 -9.08 7.40 -12.44
C ILE A 53 -7.55 7.34 -12.36
N LEU A 54 -7.02 6.99 -11.19
CA LEU A 54 -5.57 6.90 -10.96
C LEU A 54 -4.91 5.86 -11.88
N ILE A 55 -5.49 4.67 -11.99
CA ILE A 55 -4.97 3.62 -12.88
C ILE A 55 -5.06 4.03 -14.34
N LYS A 56 -6.12 4.74 -14.75
CA LYS A 56 -6.22 5.26 -16.13
C LYS A 56 -5.12 6.27 -16.42
N LEU A 57 -4.87 7.21 -15.51
CA LEU A 57 -3.79 8.20 -15.65
C LEU A 57 -2.43 7.52 -15.71
N LEU A 58 -2.16 6.60 -14.79
CA LEU A 58 -0.92 5.84 -14.76
C LEU A 58 -0.68 5.07 -16.05
N LYS A 59 -1.70 4.36 -16.54
CA LYS A 59 -1.64 3.62 -17.80
C LYS A 59 -1.30 4.53 -18.98
N THR A 60 -2.00 5.66 -19.11
CA THR A 60 -1.76 6.61 -20.20
C THR A 60 -0.35 7.23 -20.14
N THR A 61 0.18 7.48 -18.92
CA THR A 61 1.53 8.02 -18.77
C THR A 61 2.59 6.97 -19.13
N LEU A 62 2.41 5.73 -18.72
CA LEU A 62 3.33 4.62 -19.03
C LEU A 62 3.30 4.27 -20.54
N GLU A 63 2.15 4.30 -21.18
CA GLU A 63 2.00 4.10 -22.64
C GLU A 63 2.74 5.18 -23.43
N LYS A 64 2.71 6.44 -22.97
CA LYS A 64 3.46 7.56 -23.59
C LYS A 64 4.97 7.42 -23.42
N ALA A 65 5.43 6.72 -22.40
CA ALA A 65 6.84 6.45 -22.14
C ALA A 65 7.36 5.22 -22.91
N GLU A 66 6.57 4.67 -23.86
CA GLU A 66 6.91 3.51 -24.71
C GLU A 66 7.36 2.28 -23.92
N ILE A 67 6.81 2.12 -22.69
CA ILE A 67 7.10 0.97 -21.83
C ILE A 67 6.37 -0.26 -22.36
N ASP A 68 7.00 -1.42 -22.25
CA ASP A 68 6.41 -2.70 -22.67
C ASP A 68 5.03 -2.94 -22.04
N TYR A 69 4.08 -3.41 -22.87
CA TYR A 69 2.70 -3.64 -22.43
C TYR A 69 2.57 -4.62 -21.28
N GLY A 70 3.45 -5.63 -21.20
CA GLY A 70 3.47 -6.59 -20.09
C GLY A 70 3.78 -5.92 -18.76
N VAL A 71 4.78 -5.04 -18.74
CA VAL A 71 5.17 -4.25 -17.56
C VAL A 71 4.05 -3.31 -17.14
N ILE A 72 3.41 -2.62 -18.09
CA ILE A 72 2.27 -1.74 -17.82
C ILE A 72 1.11 -2.52 -17.20
N SER A 73 0.74 -3.64 -17.81
CA SER A 73 -0.39 -4.47 -17.36
C SER A 73 -0.16 -5.03 -15.97
N PHE A 74 1.05 -5.55 -15.71
CA PHE A 74 1.44 -6.08 -14.40
C PHE A 74 1.41 -4.98 -13.33
N SER A 75 2.08 -3.85 -13.57
CA SER A 75 2.19 -2.74 -12.63
C SER A 75 0.80 -2.16 -12.30
N CYS A 76 -0.02 -1.91 -13.31
CA CYS A 76 -1.39 -1.41 -13.13
C CYS A 76 -2.26 -2.39 -12.33
N SER A 77 -2.10 -3.70 -12.56
CA SER A 77 -2.86 -4.73 -11.86
C SER A 77 -2.43 -4.83 -10.39
N PHE A 78 -1.13 -4.82 -10.13
CA PHE A 78 -0.57 -4.87 -8.79
C PHE A 78 -0.99 -3.67 -7.94
N ILE A 79 -0.83 -2.45 -8.48
CA ILE A 79 -1.25 -1.20 -7.82
C ILE A 79 -2.76 -1.19 -7.58
N ARG A 80 -3.55 -1.64 -8.55
CA ARG A 80 -5.02 -1.72 -8.42
C ARG A 80 -5.45 -2.63 -7.28
N ILE A 81 -4.83 -3.81 -7.16
CA ILE A 81 -5.14 -4.75 -6.07
C ILE A 81 -4.75 -4.13 -4.73
N GLY A 82 -3.55 -3.59 -4.59
CA GLY A 82 -3.08 -2.95 -3.36
C GLY A 82 -3.99 -1.80 -2.91
N LEU A 83 -4.34 -0.89 -3.82
CA LEU A 83 -5.22 0.23 -3.50
C LEU A 83 -6.64 -0.23 -3.13
N ARG A 84 -7.17 -1.28 -3.78
CA ARG A 84 -8.48 -1.84 -3.40
C ARG A 84 -8.46 -2.43 -2.00
N CYS A 85 -7.41 -3.16 -1.64
CA CYS A 85 -7.25 -3.68 -0.29
C CYS A 85 -7.26 -2.54 0.74
N ILE A 86 -6.52 -1.44 0.49
CA ILE A 86 -6.50 -0.28 1.38
C ILE A 86 -7.91 0.32 1.56
N VAL A 87 -8.66 0.54 0.48
CA VAL A 87 -10.03 1.08 0.54
C VAL A 87 -10.95 0.16 1.32
N ILE A 88 -10.86 -1.16 1.11
CA ILE A 88 -11.65 -2.14 1.85
C ILE A 88 -11.32 -2.09 3.35
N PHE A 89 -10.02 -2.06 3.72
CA PHE A 89 -9.61 -1.96 5.11
C PHE A 89 -10.10 -0.66 5.77
N MET A 90 -10.06 0.48 5.05
CA MET A 90 -10.61 1.74 5.55
C MET A 90 -12.11 1.64 5.81
N ALA A 91 -12.87 1.01 4.92
CA ALA A 91 -14.31 0.83 5.09
C ALA A 91 -14.64 -0.08 6.27
N VAL A 92 -13.90 -1.18 6.44
CA VAL A 92 -14.07 -2.15 7.55
C VAL A 92 -13.68 -1.51 8.89
N ALA A 93 -12.58 -0.75 8.93
CA ALA A 93 -12.17 0.01 10.12
C ALA A 93 -13.24 1.03 10.54
N HIS A 94 -13.88 1.70 9.58
CA HIS A 94 -14.97 2.65 9.86
C HIS A 94 -16.19 1.97 10.49
N MET A 95 -16.46 0.72 10.17
CA MET A 95 -17.51 -0.08 10.81
C MET A 95 -17.20 -0.42 12.28
N GLY A 96 -15.99 -0.16 12.74
CA GLY A 96 -15.54 -0.44 14.12
C GLY A 96 -14.85 -1.80 14.27
N VAL A 97 -14.52 -2.47 13.18
CA VAL A 97 -13.73 -3.71 13.22
C VAL A 97 -12.25 -3.35 13.44
N GLU A 98 -11.61 -4.03 14.36
CA GLU A 98 -10.18 -3.83 14.61
C GLU A 98 -9.35 -4.42 13.47
N VAL A 99 -8.73 -3.57 12.69
CA VAL A 99 -7.91 -3.94 11.53
C VAL A 99 -6.41 -3.90 11.82
N SER A 100 -6.02 -3.57 13.05
CA SER A 100 -4.61 -3.39 13.46
C SER A 100 -3.74 -4.60 13.15
N SER A 101 -4.24 -5.80 13.42
CA SER A 101 -3.54 -7.06 13.15
C SER A 101 -3.30 -7.28 11.65
N PHE A 102 -4.27 -6.93 10.80
CA PHE A 102 -4.12 -7.01 9.34
C PHE A 102 -3.11 -6.00 8.82
N ILE A 103 -3.12 -4.77 9.36
CA ILE A 103 -2.14 -3.73 9.01
C ILE A 103 -0.74 -4.17 9.41
N ALA A 104 -0.56 -4.76 10.60
CA ALA A 104 0.72 -5.29 11.04
C ALA A 104 1.22 -6.42 10.14
N LEU A 105 0.33 -7.33 9.73
CA LEU A 105 0.66 -8.41 8.79
C LEU A 105 1.08 -7.86 7.41
N LEU A 106 0.34 -6.90 6.87
CA LEU A 106 0.68 -6.25 5.60
C LEU A 106 2.00 -5.47 5.70
N GLY A 107 2.23 -4.81 6.83
CA GLY A 107 3.48 -4.11 7.12
C GLY A 107 4.68 -5.05 7.11
N SER A 108 4.58 -6.19 7.81
CA SER A 108 5.64 -7.20 7.86
C SER A 108 5.90 -7.82 6.48
N ALA A 109 4.86 -8.12 5.71
CA ALA A 109 4.98 -8.58 4.32
C ALA A 109 5.64 -7.51 3.44
N GLY A 110 5.28 -6.23 3.63
CA GLY A 110 5.90 -5.10 2.92
C GLY A 110 7.40 -4.98 3.21
N VAL A 111 7.81 -5.15 4.46
CA VAL A 111 9.23 -5.18 4.85
C VAL A 111 9.96 -6.35 4.15
N ALA A 112 9.37 -7.55 4.17
CA ALA A 112 9.98 -8.71 3.50
C ALA A 112 10.18 -8.48 1.99
N VAL A 113 9.16 -7.91 1.32
CA VAL A 113 9.26 -7.55 -0.11
C VAL A 113 10.30 -6.43 -0.32
N GLY A 114 10.34 -5.43 0.56
CA GLY A 114 11.33 -4.35 0.50
C GLY A 114 12.77 -4.86 0.61
N LEU A 115 13.03 -5.79 1.52
CA LEU A 115 14.34 -6.43 1.67
C LEU A 115 14.68 -7.28 0.44
N ALA A 116 13.73 -8.02 -0.11
CA ALA A 116 13.94 -8.80 -1.33
C ALA A 116 14.30 -7.92 -2.55
N LEU A 117 13.76 -6.70 -2.60
CA LEU A 117 14.01 -5.74 -3.70
C LEU A 117 15.12 -4.73 -3.39
N GLN A 118 15.78 -4.82 -2.24
CA GLN A 118 16.76 -3.84 -1.76
C GLN A 118 17.88 -3.56 -2.79
N GLY A 119 18.43 -4.60 -3.40
CA GLY A 119 19.49 -4.45 -4.39
C GLY A 119 19.03 -3.68 -5.64
N THR A 120 17.88 -4.04 -6.16
CA THR A 120 17.28 -3.37 -7.33
C THR A 120 16.98 -1.89 -7.02
N LEU A 121 16.41 -1.62 -5.84
CA LEU A 121 16.10 -0.25 -5.42
C LEU A 121 17.36 0.59 -5.23
N SER A 122 18.43 0.00 -4.67
CA SER A 122 19.74 0.65 -4.53
C SER A 122 20.33 1.01 -5.89
N ASN A 123 20.28 0.10 -6.87
CA ASN A 123 20.77 0.36 -8.22
C ASN A 123 19.98 1.48 -8.92
N VAL A 124 18.65 1.48 -8.78
CA VAL A 124 17.80 2.56 -9.31
C VAL A 124 18.14 3.91 -8.65
N ALA A 125 18.29 3.93 -7.33
CA ALA A 125 18.67 5.15 -6.61
C ALA A 125 20.06 5.65 -7.04
N GLY A 126 21.04 4.76 -7.20
CA GLY A 126 22.37 5.09 -7.72
C GLY A 126 22.30 5.68 -9.13
N GLY A 127 21.54 5.07 -10.02
CA GLY A 127 21.32 5.59 -11.38
C GLY A 127 20.69 6.97 -11.40
N VAL A 128 19.67 7.21 -10.56
CA VAL A 128 19.05 8.53 -10.42
C VAL A 128 20.04 9.57 -9.90
N LEU A 129 20.85 9.21 -8.89
CA LEU A 129 21.89 10.10 -8.36
C LEU A 129 22.92 10.46 -9.44
N LEU A 130 23.36 9.51 -10.26
CA LEU A 130 24.27 9.75 -11.39
C LEU A 130 23.68 10.73 -12.39
N LEU A 131 22.39 10.61 -12.69
CA LEU A 131 21.70 11.51 -13.62
C LEU A 131 21.51 12.94 -13.06
N ILE A 132 21.32 13.08 -11.75
CA ILE A 132 21.13 14.38 -11.07
C ILE A 132 22.47 15.07 -10.84
N LEU A 133 23.42 14.37 -10.23
CA LEU A 133 24.72 14.95 -9.82
C LEU A 133 25.69 15.07 -10.99
N LYS A 134 25.53 14.23 -12.04
CA LYS A 134 26.39 14.19 -13.22
C LYS A 134 27.89 14.25 -12.88
N PRO A 135 28.40 13.36 -12.00
CA PRO A 135 29.81 13.37 -11.61
C PRO A 135 30.73 13.11 -12.80
N PHE A 136 30.23 12.49 -13.86
CA PHE A 136 30.87 12.32 -15.16
C PHE A 136 29.79 12.38 -16.26
N GLN A 137 30.21 12.66 -17.48
CA GLN A 137 29.33 12.77 -18.66
C GLN A 137 29.75 11.76 -19.73
N VAL A 138 28.87 11.55 -20.72
CA VAL A 138 29.22 10.74 -21.89
C VAL A 138 30.38 11.42 -22.62
N GLY A 139 31.43 10.64 -22.89
CA GLY A 139 32.71 11.10 -23.44
C GLY A 139 33.81 11.34 -22.42
N ASP A 140 33.54 11.27 -21.11
CA ASP A 140 34.58 11.38 -20.11
C ASP A 140 35.37 10.09 -19.98
N TYR A 141 36.69 10.19 -19.79
CA TYR A 141 37.53 9.07 -19.47
C TYR A 141 37.58 8.85 -17.96
N ILE A 142 37.15 7.68 -17.52
CA ILE A 142 37.08 7.33 -16.09
C ILE A 142 37.92 6.13 -15.76
N VAL A 143 38.50 6.13 -14.56
CA VAL A 143 39.22 5.01 -13.95
C VAL A 143 38.44 4.52 -12.74
N LEU A 144 38.09 3.24 -12.74
CA LEU A 144 37.36 2.62 -11.62
C LEU A 144 38.34 2.24 -10.51
N THR A 145 38.26 2.96 -9.38
CA THR A 145 39.15 2.68 -8.23
C THR A 145 38.81 1.31 -7.63
N GLY A 146 39.78 0.41 -7.61
CA GLY A 146 39.62 -0.94 -7.05
C GLY A 146 39.46 -2.06 -8.10
N THR A 147 39.40 -1.71 -9.37
CA THR A 147 39.51 -2.61 -10.51
C THR A 147 40.46 -1.98 -11.52
N ASP A 148 41.25 -2.78 -12.24
CA ASP A 148 42.14 -2.26 -13.30
C ASP A 148 41.32 -1.85 -14.55
N CYS A 149 40.09 -1.39 -14.37
CA CYS A 149 39.20 -1.02 -15.45
C CYS A 149 39.20 0.49 -15.64
N GLU A 150 39.53 0.91 -16.86
CA GLU A 150 39.48 2.30 -17.29
C GLU A 150 38.85 2.38 -18.69
N GLY A 151 38.22 3.48 -19.02
CA GLY A 151 37.62 3.67 -20.33
C GLY A 151 36.78 4.94 -20.47
N GLU A 152 36.37 5.21 -21.69
CA GLU A 152 35.49 6.32 -22.02
C GLU A 152 34.03 5.94 -21.79
N VAL A 153 33.27 6.83 -21.16
CA VAL A 153 31.83 6.66 -20.90
C VAL A 153 31.07 6.75 -22.21
N ALA A 154 30.62 5.61 -22.74
CA ALA A 154 29.84 5.58 -23.99
C ALA A 154 28.32 5.89 -23.73
N ALA A 155 27.79 5.44 -22.61
CA ALA A 155 26.40 5.72 -22.24
C ALA A 155 26.21 5.60 -20.72
N VAL A 156 25.28 6.38 -20.18
CA VAL A 156 24.84 6.29 -18.78
C VAL A 156 23.39 5.85 -18.75
N SER A 157 23.12 4.70 -18.15
CA SER A 157 21.75 4.18 -17.94
C SER A 157 21.49 4.02 -16.45
N TYR A 158 20.22 3.98 -16.06
CA TYR A 158 19.81 3.80 -14.67
C TYR A 158 20.17 2.44 -14.05
N THR A 159 20.60 1.46 -14.86
CA THR A 159 20.99 0.13 -14.39
C THR A 159 22.41 -0.27 -14.72
N HIS A 160 23.07 0.42 -15.65
CA HIS A 160 24.36 -0.03 -16.18
C HIS A 160 25.15 1.13 -16.78
N LEU A 161 26.43 1.18 -16.44
CA LEU A 161 27.38 2.06 -17.08
C LEU A 161 28.01 1.30 -18.26
N ARG A 162 27.84 1.77 -19.48
CA ARG A 162 28.47 1.18 -20.64
C ARG A 162 29.71 1.99 -21.00
N ALA A 163 30.88 1.38 -20.80
CA ALA A 163 32.16 1.93 -21.26
C ALA A 163 32.55 1.30 -22.57
N HIS A 164 33.21 2.04 -23.45
CA HIS A 164 33.85 1.49 -24.62
C HIS A 164 35.15 0.83 -24.13
N GLU A 165 35.25 -0.45 -24.35
CA GLU A 165 36.16 -1.37 -23.65
C GLU A 165 37.65 -1.12 -23.79
N THR A 166 38.34 -1.23 -22.64
CA THR A 166 39.61 -1.95 -22.59
C THR A 166 39.59 -3.10 -21.56
N CYS A 167 38.46 -3.38 -20.92
CA CYS A 167 38.29 -4.61 -20.15
C CYS A 167 37.68 -5.67 -21.07
N ALA A 168 38.56 -6.54 -21.60
CA ALA A 168 38.13 -7.76 -22.23
C ALA A 168 37.31 -8.59 -21.23
N ASP A 169 36.09 -8.91 -21.63
CA ASP A 169 35.26 -9.99 -21.11
C ASP A 169 35.05 -10.06 -19.59
N LEU A 170 34.04 -9.34 -19.10
CA LEU A 170 33.26 -9.80 -17.95
C LEU A 170 31.78 -9.78 -18.27
#